data_f2c30893e8101f14bfa156b684187633
#
_entry.id   f2c30893e8101f14bfa156b684187633
#
_cell.length_a   1.000
_cell.length_b   1.000
_cell.length_c   1.000
_cell.angle_alpha   90.00
_cell.angle_beta   90.00
_cell.angle_gamma   90.00
#
_symmetry.space_group_name_H-M   'P 1'
#
loop_
_entity.id
_entity.type
_entity.pdbx_description
1 polymer ?
#
loop_
_entity_poly.entity_id
_entity_poly.type
_entity_poly.pdbx_seq_one_letter_code
_entity_poly.pdbx_strand_id
1 'polypeptide(L)'
;VSPFPKRLATGVYSSVSCPNIADVDNDGKQEIFWIYEDRYDTHTSYIMGFRPSGEELYDIDGNVTTVSGFVKTPTMLTGQVAFGDLSGNGEQNIVASTWEDDKKYQEKRAVYCYSPFDRDGDHKPDLLWEKRIPYSMFQSPVIANLDGSADGTMEVIVKSHQTSDIFILDHDGNEVRRLNPNVHVTNGKDHNRSALTVADLDGDGQMEIIASYDSLGIYIWRQDGTPFTTNPFWGAGIPRLA
;
A
#
# COMPACT_ATOMS: atom_id res chain seq x y z
N VAL A 1 30.59 15.17 4.68
CA VAL A 1 29.63 14.82 5.72
C VAL A 1 28.73 13.74 5.16
N SER A 2 28.53 12.62 5.86
CA SER A 2 27.59 11.59 5.41
C SER A 2 26.17 12.17 5.33
N PRO A 3 25.44 11.98 4.25
CA PRO A 3 24.06 12.43 4.14
C PRO A 3 23.13 11.73 5.14
N PHE A 4 23.54 10.57 5.65
CA PHE A 4 22.84 9.76 6.64
C PHE A 4 23.67 9.58 7.92
N PRO A 5 23.04 9.37 9.10
CA PRO A 5 21.60 9.21 9.33
C PRO A 5 20.82 10.54 9.30
N LYS A 6 19.59 10.49 8.78
CA LYS A 6 18.62 11.56 8.93
C LYS A 6 17.90 11.46 10.28
N ARG A 7 17.63 12.60 10.89
CA ARG A 7 16.89 12.66 12.17
C ARG A 7 15.55 13.31 11.93
N LEU A 8 14.50 12.64 12.37
CA LEU A 8 13.17 13.22 12.48
C LEU A 8 13.13 14.27 13.59
N ALA A 9 12.17 15.18 13.52
CA ALA A 9 11.91 16.13 14.61
C ALA A 9 11.64 15.37 15.93
N THR A 10 12.03 15.97 17.05
CA THR A 10 11.80 15.38 18.37
C THR A 10 10.30 15.31 18.68
N GLY A 11 9.84 14.14 19.12
CA GLY A 11 8.43 13.90 19.46
C GLY A 11 7.65 13.07 18.43
N VAL A 12 8.30 12.65 17.36
CA VAL A 12 7.70 11.81 16.32
C VAL A 12 8.02 10.35 16.60
N TYR A 13 7.01 9.48 16.52
CA TYR A 13 7.20 8.04 16.68
C TYR A 13 7.62 7.39 15.38
N SER A 14 8.53 6.44 15.52
CA SER A 14 9.03 5.67 14.40
C SER A 14 7.95 4.81 13.78
N SER A 15 7.95 4.76 12.47
CA SER A 15 7.16 3.86 11.68
C SER A 15 7.51 2.38 11.96
N VAL A 16 6.52 1.54 11.81
CA VAL A 16 6.66 0.08 11.78
C VAL A 16 6.92 -0.44 10.35
N SER A 17 7.17 0.46 9.38
CA SER A 17 7.39 0.08 7.99
C SER A 17 8.87 -0.09 7.67
N CYS A 18 9.17 -1.00 6.75
CA CYS A 18 10.49 -1.09 6.15
C CYS A 18 10.67 0.02 5.11
N PRO A 19 11.89 0.51 4.87
CA PRO A 19 12.15 1.40 3.74
C PRO A 19 11.84 0.72 2.40
N ASN A 20 11.31 1.50 1.48
CA ASN A 20 11.15 1.14 0.07
C ASN A 20 12.10 1.97 -0.79
N ILE A 21 12.39 1.47 -1.97
CA ILE A 21 13.18 2.18 -2.97
C ILE A 21 12.45 2.19 -4.31
N ALA A 22 12.49 3.32 -4.99
CA ALA A 22 11.96 3.48 -6.34
C ALA A 22 12.66 4.66 -7.02
N ASP A 23 12.81 4.62 -8.33
CA ASP A 23 13.23 5.76 -9.16
C ASP A 23 11.96 6.51 -9.58
N VAL A 24 11.54 7.49 -8.78
CA VAL A 24 10.25 8.16 -8.99
C VAL A 24 10.34 9.38 -9.89
N ASP A 25 11.53 9.96 -10.06
CA ASP A 25 11.73 11.10 -10.95
C ASP A 25 12.39 10.73 -12.29
N ASN A 26 12.61 9.41 -12.51
CA ASN A 26 13.19 8.81 -13.70
C ASN A 26 14.59 9.35 -14.03
N ASP A 27 15.39 9.69 -13.00
CA ASP A 27 16.77 10.16 -13.18
C ASP A 27 17.80 9.01 -13.26
N GLY A 28 17.34 7.77 -13.12
CA GLY A 28 18.13 6.53 -13.12
C GLY A 28 18.74 6.20 -11.75
N LYS A 29 18.38 6.94 -10.70
CA LYS A 29 18.76 6.65 -9.32
C LYS A 29 17.53 6.29 -8.50
N GLN A 30 17.75 5.53 -7.45
CA GLN A 30 16.68 5.07 -6.57
C GLN A 30 16.55 6.03 -5.39
N GLU A 31 15.35 6.54 -5.16
CA GLU A 31 15.00 7.27 -3.95
C GLU A 31 14.62 6.31 -2.83
N ILE A 32 14.75 6.77 -1.60
CA ILE A 32 14.49 6.00 -0.38
C ILE A 32 13.23 6.55 0.26
N PHE A 33 12.25 5.68 0.47
CA PHE A 33 10.97 6.04 1.08
C PHE A 33 10.74 5.25 2.35
N TRP A 34 10.12 5.90 3.33
CA TRP A 34 9.54 5.22 4.46
C TRP A 34 8.37 6.03 5.04
N ILE A 35 7.54 5.37 5.85
CA ILE A 35 6.41 6.00 6.53
C ILE A 35 6.78 6.26 7.98
N TYR A 36 6.41 7.42 8.51
CA TYR A 36 6.36 7.64 9.94
C TYR A 36 4.98 8.16 10.39
N GLU A 37 4.62 7.85 11.61
CA GLU A 37 3.34 8.23 12.22
C GLU A 37 3.55 9.33 13.24
N ASP A 38 2.70 10.36 13.21
CA ASP A 38 2.54 11.30 14.30
C ASP A 38 1.34 10.87 15.15
N ARG A 39 1.60 10.17 16.25
CA ARG A 39 0.55 9.64 17.13
C ARG A 39 0.02 10.62 18.13
N TYR A 40 0.69 11.77 18.33
CA TYR A 40 0.34 12.61 19.48
C TYR A 40 -0.81 13.56 19.23
N ASP A 41 -0.95 14.14 18.06
CA ASP A 41 -1.91 15.22 17.87
C ASP A 41 -2.97 14.99 16.78
N THR A 42 -2.72 14.22 15.75
CA THR A 42 -3.56 14.31 14.56
C THR A 42 -3.97 12.99 13.92
N HIS A 43 -3.48 11.85 14.38
CA HIS A 43 -3.64 10.58 13.66
C HIS A 43 -3.22 10.70 12.17
N THR A 44 -2.13 11.41 11.94
CA THR A 44 -1.56 11.58 10.60
C THR A 44 -0.30 10.75 10.43
N SER A 45 -0.02 10.39 9.19
CA SER A 45 1.27 9.83 8.81
C SER A 45 1.92 10.69 7.75
N TYR A 46 3.20 10.47 7.60
CA TYR A 46 4.01 11.11 6.57
C TYR A 46 4.73 10.05 5.77
N ILE A 47 4.70 10.17 4.46
CA ILE A 47 5.61 9.46 3.59
C ILE A 47 6.84 10.33 3.46
N MET A 48 7.99 9.78 3.76
CA MET A 48 9.28 10.45 3.63
C MET A 48 9.94 10.00 2.35
N GLY A 49 10.52 10.92 1.59
CA GLY A 49 11.27 10.61 0.37
C GLY A 49 12.63 11.30 0.37
N PHE A 50 13.69 10.55 0.09
CA PHE A 50 15.05 11.06 0.05
C PHE A 50 15.79 10.59 -1.18
N ARG A 51 16.54 11.49 -1.79
CA ARG A 51 17.57 11.12 -2.77
C ARG A 51 18.74 10.37 -2.11
N PRO A 52 19.52 9.61 -2.87
CA PRO A 52 20.75 8.98 -2.35
C PRO A 52 21.73 9.99 -1.73
N SER A 53 21.68 11.25 -2.14
CA SER A 53 22.43 12.36 -1.55
C SER A 53 22.00 12.68 -0.12
N GLY A 54 20.84 12.18 0.32
CA GLY A 54 20.22 12.54 1.59
C GLY A 54 19.40 13.84 1.54
N GLU A 55 19.23 14.43 0.37
CA GLU A 55 18.31 15.54 0.14
C GLU A 55 16.87 15.03 0.16
N GLU A 56 15.95 15.76 0.78
CA GLU A 56 14.53 15.46 0.70
C GLU A 56 14.00 15.71 -0.70
N LEU A 57 13.06 14.89 -1.16
CA LEU A 57 12.43 15.10 -2.48
C LEU A 57 11.66 16.41 -2.54
N TYR A 58 10.93 16.69 -1.44
CA TYR A 58 10.24 17.96 -1.25
C TYR A 58 10.50 18.49 0.15
N ASP A 59 10.87 19.74 0.24
CA ASP A 59 11.02 20.49 1.48
C ASP A 59 9.78 21.35 1.69
N ILE A 60 8.73 20.72 2.22
CA ILE A 60 7.40 21.34 2.36
C ILE A 60 7.43 22.51 3.37
N ASP A 61 8.28 22.42 4.40
CA ASP A 61 8.33 23.45 5.45
C ASP A 61 9.39 24.53 5.22
N GLY A 62 10.25 24.36 4.21
CA GLY A 62 11.34 25.28 3.88
C GLY A 62 12.43 25.37 4.94
N ASN A 63 12.44 24.44 5.91
CA ASN A 63 13.40 24.44 7.01
C ASN A 63 14.39 23.30 6.87
N VAL A 64 15.55 23.60 6.32
CA VAL A 64 16.64 22.64 6.06
C VAL A 64 17.14 21.87 7.30
N THR A 65 16.72 22.27 8.50
CA THR A 65 17.11 21.59 9.75
C THR A 65 16.11 20.54 10.20
N THR A 66 14.90 20.52 9.66
CA THR A 66 13.85 19.56 9.94
C THR A 66 13.54 18.71 8.73
N VAL A 67 13.02 17.51 8.97
CA VAL A 67 12.53 16.63 7.92
C VAL A 67 11.02 16.81 7.86
N SER A 68 10.52 17.36 6.76
CA SER A 68 9.12 17.79 6.64
C SER A 68 8.19 16.73 6.06
N GLY A 69 8.74 15.77 5.32
CA GLY A 69 8.00 14.69 4.67
C GLY A 69 7.62 14.98 3.22
N PHE A 70 7.55 13.93 2.44
CA PHE A 70 7.15 13.96 1.04
C PHE A 70 5.64 14.15 0.87
N VAL A 71 4.85 13.38 1.63
CA VAL A 71 3.38 13.48 1.68
C VAL A 71 2.92 13.45 3.12
N LYS A 72 2.03 14.36 3.49
CA LYS A 72 1.26 14.31 4.74
C LYS A 72 -0.12 13.72 4.46
N THR A 73 -0.43 12.59 5.06
CA THR A 73 -1.74 11.95 4.89
C THR A 73 -2.74 12.36 5.96
N PRO A 74 -4.05 12.37 5.66
CA PRO A 74 -5.08 12.82 6.60
C PRO A 74 -5.37 11.83 7.73
N THR A 75 -4.77 10.63 7.69
CA THR A 75 -4.89 9.60 8.71
C THR A 75 -3.68 8.67 8.68
N MET A 76 -3.63 7.75 9.64
CA MET A 76 -2.51 6.81 9.79
C MET A 76 -2.38 5.88 8.60
N LEU A 77 -1.14 5.70 8.18
CA LEU A 77 -0.75 4.66 7.23
C LEU A 77 -0.12 3.49 7.99
N THR A 78 -0.29 2.30 7.47
CA THR A 78 0.44 1.12 7.93
C THR A 78 0.98 0.32 6.75
N GLY A 79 1.95 -0.52 7.04
CA GLY A 79 2.63 -1.25 5.99
C GLY A 79 3.64 -0.38 5.25
N GLN A 80 3.86 -0.69 4.01
CA GLN A 80 4.74 0.04 3.11
C GLN A 80 3.90 0.73 2.03
N VAL A 81 4.46 1.74 1.40
CA VAL A 81 3.91 2.24 0.13
C VAL A 81 4.25 1.27 -1.00
N ALA A 82 3.42 1.23 -2.02
CA ALA A 82 3.72 0.53 -3.26
C ALA A 82 4.05 1.53 -4.37
N PHE A 83 4.93 1.13 -5.28
CA PHE A 83 5.33 1.93 -6.43
C PHE A 83 5.02 1.16 -7.71
N GLY A 84 4.53 1.84 -8.71
CA GLY A 84 4.26 1.27 -10.02
C GLY A 84 3.75 2.29 -11.02
N ASP A 85 4.00 2.04 -12.28
CA ASP A 85 3.44 2.81 -13.38
C ASP A 85 2.00 2.35 -13.64
N LEU A 86 1.03 2.94 -12.92
CA LEU A 86 -0.37 2.50 -12.99
C LEU A 86 -0.99 2.73 -14.36
N SER A 87 -0.59 3.77 -15.06
CA SER A 87 -1.20 4.20 -16.31
C SER A 87 -0.41 3.80 -17.55
N GLY A 88 0.72 3.10 -17.41
CA GLY A 88 1.59 2.74 -18.52
C GLY A 88 2.27 3.94 -19.20
N ASN A 89 2.39 5.06 -18.49
CA ASN A 89 2.93 6.31 -19.05
C ASN A 89 4.39 6.59 -18.66
N GLY A 90 5.02 5.66 -17.93
CA GLY A 90 6.40 5.77 -17.45
C GLY A 90 6.54 6.46 -16.09
N GLU A 91 5.45 6.88 -15.46
CA GLU A 91 5.46 7.52 -14.15
C GLU A 91 5.29 6.51 -13.01
N GLN A 92 6.21 6.50 -12.06
CA GLN A 92 6.11 5.65 -10.87
C GLN A 92 5.17 6.29 -9.86
N ASN A 93 3.90 5.88 -9.86
CA ASN A 93 2.92 6.33 -8.88
C ASN A 93 3.19 5.74 -7.50
N ILE A 94 2.74 6.43 -6.46
CA ILE A 94 2.91 6.04 -5.07
C ILE A 94 1.55 5.72 -4.48
N VAL A 95 1.35 4.47 -4.09
CA VAL A 95 0.08 4.01 -3.52
C VAL A 95 0.26 3.69 -2.04
N ALA A 96 -0.61 4.27 -1.23
CA ALA A 96 -0.62 4.08 0.22
C ALA A 96 -2.01 3.69 0.71
N SER A 97 -2.07 2.81 1.70
CA SER A 97 -3.32 2.40 2.34
C SER A 97 -3.34 2.78 3.81
N THR A 98 -4.53 3.10 4.33
CA THR A 98 -4.70 3.60 5.69
C THR A 98 -5.05 2.51 6.67
N TRP A 99 -4.56 2.69 7.90
CA TRP A 99 -5.00 1.94 9.06
C TRP A 99 -5.55 2.89 10.11
N GLU A 100 -6.81 2.75 10.44
CA GLU A 100 -7.44 3.60 11.44
C GLU A 100 -8.49 2.81 12.21
N ASP A 101 -8.22 2.59 13.48
CA ASP A 101 -9.14 1.88 14.38
C ASP A 101 -10.01 2.85 15.20
N ASP A 102 -9.60 4.12 15.35
CA ASP A 102 -10.38 5.09 16.06
C ASP A 102 -11.66 5.43 15.28
N LYS A 103 -12.80 5.24 15.93
CA LYS A 103 -14.12 5.51 15.34
C LYS A 103 -14.26 6.94 14.85
N LYS A 104 -13.57 7.89 15.47
CA LYS A 104 -13.58 9.31 15.10
C LYS A 104 -12.98 9.58 13.72
N TYR A 105 -12.08 8.70 13.24
CA TYR A 105 -11.36 8.89 11.98
C TYR A 105 -11.68 7.84 10.93
N GLN A 106 -12.67 6.98 11.19
CA GLN A 106 -13.03 5.89 10.26
C GLN A 106 -13.47 6.39 8.88
N GLU A 107 -14.04 7.59 8.82
CA GLU A 107 -14.41 8.22 7.55
C GLU A 107 -13.21 8.62 6.68
N LYS A 108 -11.99 8.59 7.26
CA LYS A 108 -10.75 8.89 6.53
C LYS A 108 -10.05 7.65 5.97
N ARG A 109 -10.62 6.47 6.17
CA ARG A 109 -10.06 5.23 5.64
C ARG A 109 -10.10 5.22 4.12
N ALA A 110 -8.95 5.09 3.50
CA ALA A 110 -8.82 5.14 2.05
C ALA A 110 -7.55 4.45 1.54
N VAL A 111 -7.53 4.21 0.25
CA VAL A 111 -6.32 4.05 -0.54
C VAL A 111 -6.07 5.36 -1.25
N TYR A 112 -4.86 5.83 -1.21
CA TYR A 112 -4.40 7.06 -1.86
C TYR A 112 -3.40 6.71 -2.95
N CYS A 113 -3.50 7.39 -4.08
CA CYS A 113 -2.50 7.35 -5.14
C CYS A 113 -1.98 8.76 -5.39
N TYR A 114 -0.67 8.88 -5.43
CA TYR A 114 0.01 10.14 -5.68
C TYR A 114 0.89 10.02 -6.93
N SER A 115 0.92 11.09 -7.71
CA SER A 115 2.03 11.36 -8.61
C SER A 115 3.22 11.85 -7.79
N PRO A 116 4.45 11.43 -8.10
CA PRO A 116 5.63 12.01 -7.45
C PRO A 116 5.90 13.46 -7.87
N PHE A 117 5.23 13.95 -8.92
CA PHE A 117 5.46 15.28 -9.48
C PHE A 117 4.47 16.28 -8.92
N ASP A 118 4.95 17.50 -8.73
CA ASP A 118 4.18 18.70 -8.41
C ASP A 118 3.83 19.40 -9.71
N ARG A 119 2.61 19.26 -10.18
CA ARG A 119 2.13 19.88 -11.42
C ARG A 119 1.30 21.14 -11.18
N ASP A 120 0.78 21.30 -9.97
CA ASP A 120 -0.03 22.46 -9.59
C ASP A 120 0.79 23.58 -8.92
N GLY A 121 2.05 23.32 -8.57
CA GLY A 121 3.00 24.29 -8.04
C GLY A 121 2.85 24.56 -6.54
N ASP A 122 2.24 23.65 -5.80
CA ASP A 122 2.05 23.77 -4.35
C ASP A 122 3.22 23.21 -3.52
N HIS A 123 4.28 22.78 -4.21
CA HIS A 123 5.48 22.13 -3.65
C HIS A 123 5.22 20.81 -2.94
N LYS A 124 4.26 20.03 -3.45
CA LYS A 124 3.93 18.69 -2.96
C LYS A 124 3.63 17.74 -4.11
N PRO A 125 3.71 16.43 -3.89
CA PRO A 125 3.20 15.43 -4.81
C PRO A 125 1.70 15.58 -5.04
N ASP A 126 1.26 15.47 -6.28
CA ASP A 126 -0.16 15.57 -6.62
C ASP A 126 -0.93 14.35 -6.16
N LEU A 127 -2.05 14.55 -5.48
CA LEU A 127 -3.00 13.49 -5.22
C LEU A 127 -3.78 13.20 -6.51
N LEU A 128 -3.57 12.01 -7.10
CA LEU A 128 -4.27 11.60 -8.31
C LEU A 128 -5.70 11.12 -8.01
N TRP A 129 -5.81 10.24 -7.00
CA TRP A 129 -7.11 9.77 -6.55
C TRP A 129 -7.09 9.27 -5.10
N GLU A 130 -8.28 9.26 -4.51
CA GLU A 130 -8.59 8.72 -3.19
C GLU A 130 -9.77 7.77 -3.31
N LYS A 131 -9.57 6.50 -2.94
CA LYS A 131 -10.65 5.51 -2.86
C LYS A 131 -11.02 5.25 -1.42
N ARG A 132 -12.20 5.70 -1.00
CA ARG A 132 -12.75 5.39 0.32
C ARG A 132 -13.07 3.91 0.44
N ILE A 133 -12.54 3.29 1.48
CA ILE A 133 -12.83 1.90 1.84
C ILE A 133 -13.24 1.90 3.32
N PRO A 134 -14.40 1.29 3.67
CA PRO A 134 -14.95 1.39 5.03
C PRO A 134 -14.18 0.59 6.08
N TYR A 135 -13.09 -0.05 5.68
CA TYR A 135 -12.30 -0.95 6.52
C TYR A 135 -10.86 -0.48 6.62
N SER A 136 -10.21 -0.79 7.75
CA SER A 136 -8.77 -0.61 7.88
C SER A 136 -8.01 -1.62 7.03
N MET A 137 -6.89 -1.19 6.45
CA MET A 137 -5.96 -2.03 5.73
C MET A 137 -4.64 -2.04 6.50
N PHE A 138 -4.16 -3.21 6.89
CA PHE A 138 -2.95 -3.34 7.69
C PHE A 138 -1.70 -3.59 6.84
N GLN A 139 -1.89 -4.06 5.62
CA GLN A 139 -0.82 -4.47 4.73
C GLN A 139 -0.58 -3.43 3.65
N SER A 140 0.62 -3.49 3.07
CA SER A 140 0.97 -2.70 1.90
C SER A 140 0.05 -3.04 0.74
N PRO A 141 -0.33 -2.06 -0.08
CA PRO A 141 -0.91 -2.33 -1.38
C PRO A 141 0.03 -3.19 -2.25
N VAL A 142 -0.52 -3.92 -3.19
CA VAL A 142 0.23 -4.57 -4.27
C VAL A 142 -0.21 -3.93 -5.58
N ILE A 143 0.75 -3.66 -6.46
CA ILE A 143 0.52 -3.15 -7.80
C ILE A 143 0.96 -4.22 -8.78
N ALA A 144 0.10 -4.57 -9.72
CA ALA A 144 0.42 -5.54 -10.76
C ALA A 144 -0.51 -5.38 -11.97
N ASN A 145 -0.02 -5.71 -13.14
CA ASN A 145 -0.85 -5.94 -14.32
C ASN A 145 -1.46 -7.35 -14.17
N LEU A 146 -2.69 -7.43 -13.62
CA LEU A 146 -3.33 -8.70 -13.29
C LEU A 146 -3.81 -9.46 -14.52
N ASP A 147 -4.28 -8.75 -15.53
CA ASP A 147 -4.89 -9.34 -16.70
C ASP A 147 -3.92 -9.58 -17.85
N GLY A 148 -2.65 -9.17 -17.66
CA GLY A 148 -1.62 -9.29 -18.69
C GLY A 148 -1.87 -8.39 -19.89
N SER A 149 -2.68 -7.33 -19.74
CA SER A 149 -3.02 -6.46 -20.85
C SER A 149 -1.80 -5.74 -21.42
N ALA A 150 -1.79 -5.58 -22.73
CA ALA A 150 -0.69 -4.92 -23.44
C ALA A 150 -0.78 -3.38 -23.39
N ASP A 151 -1.81 -2.83 -22.78
CA ASP A 151 -1.99 -1.38 -22.64
C ASP A 151 -1.07 -0.78 -21.57
N GLY A 152 -0.45 -1.64 -20.73
CA GLY A 152 0.50 -1.25 -19.70
C GLY A 152 -0.15 -0.73 -18.43
N THR A 153 -1.48 -0.74 -18.31
CA THR A 153 -2.15 -0.35 -17.06
C THR A 153 -2.01 -1.42 -15.98
N MET A 154 -2.03 -0.99 -14.73
CA MET A 154 -1.88 -1.89 -13.58
C MET A 154 -3.01 -1.69 -12.58
N GLU A 155 -3.34 -2.77 -11.88
CA GLU A 155 -4.30 -2.78 -10.79
C GLU A 155 -3.62 -2.58 -9.44
N VAL A 156 -4.38 -1.99 -8.51
CA VAL A 156 -4.03 -1.87 -7.10
C VAL A 156 -4.85 -2.86 -6.29
N ILE A 157 -4.17 -3.75 -5.58
CA ILE A 157 -4.80 -4.79 -4.78
C ILE A 157 -4.56 -4.49 -3.30
N VAL A 158 -5.64 -4.38 -2.53
CA VAL A 158 -5.59 -4.15 -1.08
C VAL A 158 -6.48 -5.13 -0.33
N LYS A 159 -6.01 -5.57 0.83
CA LYS A 159 -6.74 -6.52 1.69
C LYS A 159 -7.22 -5.84 2.96
N SER A 160 -8.50 -6.04 3.27
CA SER A 160 -9.10 -5.58 4.52
C SER A 160 -8.53 -6.34 5.73
N HIS A 161 -8.24 -5.58 6.80
CA HIS A 161 -7.88 -6.16 8.09
C HIS A 161 -9.09 -6.67 8.87
N GLN A 162 -10.25 -6.06 8.69
CA GLN A 162 -11.45 -6.31 9.49
C GLN A 162 -12.40 -7.32 8.84
N THR A 163 -12.28 -7.50 7.54
CA THR A 163 -13.04 -8.50 6.79
C THR A 163 -12.06 -9.36 5.99
N SER A 164 -12.57 -10.38 5.34
CA SER A 164 -11.74 -11.19 4.44
C SER A 164 -11.62 -10.60 3.03
N ASP A 165 -12.20 -9.42 2.81
CA ASP A 165 -12.30 -8.84 1.47
C ASP A 165 -10.94 -8.41 0.93
N ILE A 166 -10.72 -8.68 -0.34
CA ILE A 166 -9.67 -8.12 -1.17
C ILE A 166 -10.34 -7.22 -2.20
N PHE A 167 -9.92 -5.97 -2.26
CA PHE A 167 -10.38 -4.99 -3.22
C PHE A 167 -9.36 -4.89 -4.35
N ILE A 168 -9.84 -4.92 -5.58
CA ILE A 168 -9.06 -4.71 -6.79
C ILE A 168 -9.55 -3.41 -7.41
N LEU A 169 -8.65 -2.45 -7.53
CA LEU A 169 -8.91 -1.13 -8.08
C LEU A 169 -8.16 -1.01 -9.41
N ASP A 170 -8.73 -0.33 -10.38
CA ASP A 170 -8.04 0.04 -11.61
C ASP A 170 -7.05 1.19 -11.39
N HIS A 171 -6.37 1.60 -12.44
CA HIS A 171 -5.38 2.70 -12.40
C HIS A 171 -5.98 4.05 -12.01
N ASP A 172 -7.29 4.23 -12.14
CA ASP A 172 -8.05 5.43 -11.74
C ASP A 172 -8.65 5.34 -10.33
N GLY A 173 -8.42 4.22 -9.63
CA GLY A 173 -8.92 3.98 -8.27
C GLY A 173 -10.37 3.49 -8.20
N ASN A 174 -10.97 3.10 -9.33
CA ASN A 174 -12.31 2.50 -9.31
C ASN A 174 -12.23 1.04 -8.89
N GLU A 175 -13.17 0.60 -8.05
CA GLU A 175 -13.27 -0.80 -7.67
C GLU A 175 -13.82 -1.62 -8.85
N VAL A 176 -12.94 -2.41 -9.45
CA VAL A 176 -13.31 -3.29 -10.57
C VAL A 176 -13.71 -4.68 -10.10
N ARG A 177 -13.22 -5.10 -8.92
CA ARG A 177 -13.57 -6.40 -8.34
C ARG A 177 -13.37 -6.43 -6.84
N ARG A 178 -14.13 -7.30 -6.19
CA ARG A 178 -13.95 -7.66 -4.79
C ARG A 178 -13.96 -9.16 -4.64
N LEU A 179 -12.92 -9.69 -3.99
CA LEU A 179 -12.83 -11.12 -3.65
C LEU A 179 -13.16 -11.29 -2.17
N ASN A 180 -13.94 -12.31 -1.88
CA ASN A 180 -14.23 -12.71 -0.50
C ASN A 180 -14.20 -14.22 -0.41
N PRO A 181 -13.34 -14.83 0.41
CA PRO A 181 -13.26 -16.27 0.57
C PRO A 181 -14.48 -16.87 1.29
N ASN A 182 -15.52 -16.08 1.63
CA ASN A 182 -16.67 -16.49 2.43
C ASN A 182 -16.30 -17.12 3.78
N VAL A 183 -15.17 -16.75 4.31
CA VAL A 183 -14.73 -17.20 5.61
C VAL A 183 -15.28 -16.24 6.65
N HIS A 184 -16.14 -16.72 7.51
CA HIS A 184 -16.54 -15.96 8.67
C HIS A 184 -15.32 -15.73 9.55
N VAL A 185 -14.81 -14.52 9.52
CA VAL A 185 -13.88 -14.01 10.53
C VAL A 185 -14.69 -13.93 11.82
N THR A 186 -14.63 -15.02 12.60
CA THR A 186 -15.41 -15.16 13.83
C THR A 186 -14.93 -14.11 14.82
N ASN A 187 -15.80 -13.17 15.15
CA ASN A 187 -15.73 -12.25 16.30
C ASN A 187 -14.74 -11.09 16.22
N GLY A 188 -14.36 -10.59 15.06
CA GLY A 188 -13.53 -9.36 14.95
C GLY A 188 -12.16 -9.45 15.66
N LYS A 189 -11.71 -10.67 15.99
CA LYS A 189 -10.44 -10.93 16.66
C LYS A 189 -9.40 -11.58 15.75
N ASP A 190 -9.80 -12.09 14.61
CA ASP A 190 -8.87 -12.65 13.63
C ASP A 190 -8.32 -11.49 12.83
N HIS A 191 -7.24 -10.94 13.33
CA HIS A 191 -6.52 -9.85 12.70
C HIS A 191 -5.78 -10.37 11.46
N ASN A 192 -6.40 -10.20 10.30
CA ASN A 192 -5.83 -10.53 8.99
C ASN A 192 -4.60 -9.66 8.68
N ARG A 193 -3.50 -9.90 9.40
CA ARG A 193 -2.23 -9.16 9.27
C ARG A 193 -1.29 -9.73 8.23
N SER A 194 -1.67 -10.83 7.61
CA SER A 194 -0.83 -11.49 6.61
C SER A 194 -0.86 -10.72 5.29
N ALA A 195 0.29 -10.64 4.65
CA ALA A 195 0.44 -10.02 3.34
C ALA A 195 -0.34 -10.77 2.27
N LEU A 196 -0.64 -10.07 1.19
CA LEU A 196 -1.02 -10.68 -0.07
C LEU A 196 0.13 -10.52 -1.07
N THR A 197 0.14 -11.35 -2.09
CA THR A 197 1.08 -11.27 -3.19
C THR A 197 0.41 -11.70 -4.49
N VAL A 198 1.04 -11.41 -5.61
CA VAL A 198 0.59 -11.85 -6.93
C VAL A 198 1.74 -12.54 -7.66
N ALA A 199 1.41 -13.54 -8.44
CA ALA A 199 2.37 -14.26 -9.29
C ALA A 199 1.62 -15.00 -10.39
N ASP A 200 2.24 -15.14 -11.56
CA ASP A 200 1.81 -16.08 -12.60
C ASP A 200 2.23 -17.50 -12.16
N LEU A 201 1.28 -18.28 -11.66
CA LEU A 201 1.57 -19.60 -11.08
C LEU A 201 1.53 -20.73 -12.12
N ASP A 202 0.81 -20.55 -13.22
CA ASP A 202 0.66 -21.59 -14.24
C ASP A 202 1.33 -21.22 -15.58
N GLY A 203 1.93 -20.04 -15.68
CA GLY A 203 2.70 -19.60 -16.84
C GLY A 203 1.84 -19.15 -18.01
N ASP A 204 0.60 -18.74 -17.75
CA ASP A 204 -0.34 -18.28 -18.78
C ASP A 204 -0.22 -16.77 -19.08
N GLY A 205 0.62 -16.05 -18.32
CA GLY A 205 0.86 -14.62 -18.46
C GLY A 205 -0.10 -13.73 -17.68
N GLN A 206 -1.06 -14.33 -16.97
CA GLN A 206 -1.95 -13.61 -16.06
C GLN A 206 -1.52 -13.87 -14.60
N MET A 207 -1.80 -12.92 -13.72
CA MET A 207 -1.36 -13.04 -12.35
C MET A 207 -2.45 -13.63 -11.46
N GLU A 208 -2.09 -14.63 -10.66
CA GLU A 208 -2.92 -15.08 -9.55
C GLU A 208 -2.73 -14.23 -8.32
N ILE A 209 -3.81 -14.03 -7.57
CA ILE A 209 -3.84 -13.33 -6.30
C ILE A 209 -3.76 -14.35 -5.18
N ILE A 210 -2.71 -14.26 -4.37
CA ILE A 210 -2.42 -15.18 -3.29
C ILE A 210 -2.56 -14.43 -1.98
N ALA A 211 -3.48 -14.88 -1.12
CA ALA A 211 -3.67 -14.29 0.20
C ALA A 211 -3.71 -15.37 1.29
N SER A 212 -3.01 -15.10 2.38
CA SER A 212 -3.12 -15.92 3.58
C SER A 212 -4.07 -15.26 4.58
N TYR A 213 -4.74 -16.10 5.37
CA TYR A 213 -5.66 -15.69 6.41
C TYR A 213 -5.34 -16.45 7.70
N ASP A 214 -5.28 -15.71 8.80
CA ASP A 214 -5.01 -16.30 10.11
C ASP A 214 -6.01 -17.41 10.40
N SER A 215 -5.51 -18.60 10.77
CA SER A 215 -6.29 -19.78 11.08
C SER A 215 -7.06 -20.44 9.92
N LEU A 216 -7.02 -19.90 8.71
CA LEU A 216 -7.85 -20.35 7.59
C LEU A 216 -7.04 -20.92 6.42
N GLY A 217 -5.77 -20.55 6.29
CA GLY A 217 -4.89 -21.04 5.23
C GLY A 217 -4.61 -20.04 4.12
N ILE A 218 -4.16 -20.56 2.99
CA ILE A 218 -3.82 -19.78 1.81
C ILE A 218 -4.92 -19.97 0.77
N TYR A 219 -5.36 -18.84 0.20
CA TYR A 219 -6.33 -18.80 -0.89
C TYR A 219 -5.68 -18.24 -2.12
N ILE A 220 -6.02 -18.81 -3.26
CA ILE A 220 -5.47 -18.38 -4.57
C ILE A 220 -6.63 -18.19 -5.52
N TRP A 221 -6.68 -17.04 -6.16
CA TRP A 221 -7.66 -16.70 -7.18
C TRP A 221 -6.98 -16.32 -8.48
N ARG A 222 -7.63 -16.66 -9.58
CA ARG A 222 -7.31 -16.07 -10.87
C ARG A 222 -7.71 -14.60 -10.89
N GLN A 223 -7.17 -13.85 -11.83
CA GLN A 223 -7.47 -12.43 -11.99
C GLN A 223 -8.98 -12.16 -12.18
N ASP A 224 -9.75 -13.11 -12.73
CA ASP A 224 -11.20 -13.00 -12.90
C ASP A 224 -12.01 -13.26 -11.62
N GLY A 225 -11.34 -13.61 -10.52
CA GLY A 225 -11.93 -13.92 -9.21
C GLY A 225 -12.37 -15.36 -9.04
N THR A 226 -12.18 -16.21 -10.04
CA THR A 226 -12.42 -17.63 -9.87
C THR A 226 -11.31 -18.27 -9.02
N PRO A 227 -11.61 -19.24 -8.15
CA PRO A 227 -10.60 -19.97 -7.41
C PRO A 227 -9.61 -20.64 -8.37
N PHE A 228 -8.32 -20.47 -8.13
CA PHE A 228 -7.26 -21.12 -8.90
C PHE A 228 -7.31 -22.65 -8.71
N THR A 229 -7.69 -23.08 -7.51
CA THR A 229 -7.94 -24.48 -7.19
C THR A 229 -9.28 -24.62 -6.46
N THR A 230 -9.98 -25.74 -6.64
CA THR A 230 -11.26 -26.02 -5.97
C THR A 230 -11.10 -26.25 -4.46
N ASN A 231 -9.87 -26.47 -3.99
CA ASN A 231 -9.55 -26.59 -2.59
C ASN A 231 -8.57 -25.49 -2.21
N PRO A 232 -8.85 -24.72 -1.15
CA PRO A 232 -7.84 -23.83 -0.61
C PRO A 232 -6.60 -24.68 -0.29
N PHE A 233 -5.43 -24.24 -0.74
CA PHE A 233 -4.18 -24.79 -0.27
C PHE A 233 -4.17 -24.59 1.24
N TRP A 234 -4.31 -25.71 1.99
CA TRP A 234 -4.34 -25.65 3.46
C TRP A 234 -5.68 -25.22 4.08
N GLY A 235 -6.80 -25.36 3.36
CA GLY A 235 -8.14 -25.17 3.92
C GLY A 235 -8.58 -26.36 4.76
N ALA A 236 -9.29 -26.09 5.83
CA ALA A 236 -10.06 -26.97 6.72
C ALA A 236 -9.61 -28.44 6.74
N GLY A 237 -8.69 -28.81 7.63
CA GLY A 237 -8.35 -30.20 7.87
C GLY A 237 -6.87 -30.52 8.05
N ILE A 238 -5.99 -29.52 8.00
CA ILE A 238 -4.62 -29.80 8.38
C ILE A 238 -4.52 -29.71 9.89
N PRO A 239 -4.12 -30.82 10.54
CA PRO A 239 -3.78 -30.78 11.96
C PRO A 239 -2.69 -29.70 12.13
N ARG A 240 -2.91 -28.77 13.06
CA ARG A 240 -1.82 -27.94 13.53
C ARG A 240 -0.68 -28.88 13.89
N LEU A 241 0.47 -28.71 13.27
CA LEU A 241 1.69 -29.33 13.80
C LEU A 241 1.85 -28.78 15.21
N ALA A 242 1.71 -29.65 16.17
CA ALA A 242 1.87 -29.37 17.59
C ALA A 242 3.34 -29.09 17.89
#